data_81137dcc9253cd4ceb3497f476a44a3d
#
_entry.id   81137dcc9253cd4ceb3497f476a44a3d
#
_cell.length_a   1.000
_cell.length_b   1.000
_cell.length_c   1.000
_cell.angle_alpha   90.00
_cell.angle_beta   90.00
_cell.angle_gamma   90.00
#
_symmetry.space_group_name_H-M   'P 1'
#
loop_
_entity.id
_entity.type
_entity.pdbx_description
1 polymer ?
#
loop_
_entity_poly.entity_id
_entity_poly.type
_entity_poly.pdbx_seq_one_letter_code
_entity_poly.pdbx_strand_id
1 'polypeptide(L)'
;MVRYTGPRIRIVRRLGLLPGLTRKNIKNRTKTPGQHGKVVLARAKRSSLSDDYRERLLEKQKLRFNYGVTEKQLVSYYKEAKRRNGATGSLLLEILEARLDCVVYRLGFASTIPAARQIINHGHVLVNNRLVDIASFVCRKGDVISVRDKAKSRKLIEDNFQVQQQKRTLIQRRMKRVNLTKSRFHSLLPAHLKIDSETLVGEFLSPVKRKDVLVRI
;
A
#
# COMPACT_ATOMS: atom_id res chain seq x y z
N MET A 1 15.49 11.34 3.58
CA MET A 1 14.70 10.54 2.60
C MET A 1 13.70 11.46 1.90
N VAL A 2 13.74 11.59 0.59
CA VAL A 2 12.82 12.45 -0.17
C VAL A 2 11.44 11.74 -0.26
N ARG A 3 10.40 12.38 0.25
CA ARG A 3 9.02 11.90 0.20
C ARG A 3 8.10 12.97 -0.41
N TYR A 4 6.98 12.55 -0.98
CA TYR A 4 5.98 13.48 -1.46
C TYR A 4 5.23 14.12 -0.28
N THR A 5 5.33 15.44 -0.15
CA THR A 5 4.71 16.25 0.91
C THR A 5 3.53 17.08 0.43
N GLY A 6 3.25 17.08 -0.87
CA GLY A 6 2.18 17.85 -1.49
C GLY A 6 0.76 17.30 -1.23
N PRO A 7 -0.29 17.91 -1.82
CA PRO A 7 -1.69 17.61 -1.57
C PRO A 7 -2.10 16.23 -2.12
N ARG A 8 -2.27 15.26 -1.23
CA ARG A 8 -2.58 13.85 -1.58
C ARG A 8 -3.92 13.67 -2.28
N ILE A 9 -4.95 14.44 -1.90
CA ILE A 9 -6.28 14.37 -2.52
C ILE A 9 -6.23 14.74 -4.01
N ARG A 10 -5.36 15.67 -4.39
CA ARG A 10 -5.14 16.06 -5.79
C ARG A 10 -4.65 14.87 -6.64
N ILE A 11 -3.76 14.07 -6.08
CA ILE A 11 -3.25 12.85 -6.72
C ILE A 11 -4.35 11.81 -6.87
N VAL A 12 -5.11 11.55 -5.80
CA VAL A 12 -6.20 10.56 -5.83
C VAL A 12 -7.29 10.97 -6.83
N ARG A 13 -7.59 12.26 -6.98
CA ARG A 13 -8.53 12.75 -8.01
C ARG A 13 -8.05 12.48 -9.44
N ARG A 14 -6.74 12.44 -9.66
CA ARG A 14 -6.16 12.16 -10.99
C ARG A 14 -6.00 10.66 -11.27
N LEU A 15 -5.53 9.90 -10.29
CA LEU A 15 -5.11 8.51 -10.44
C LEU A 15 -6.14 7.48 -9.97
N GLY A 16 -7.19 7.92 -9.26
CA GLY A 16 -8.15 7.04 -8.61
C GLY A 16 -7.78 6.71 -7.17
N LEU A 17 -8.43 5.71 -6.59
CA LEU A 17 -8.24 5.33 -5.19
C LEU A 17 -6.84 4.76 -4.95
N LEU A 18 -6.12 5.35 -4.01
CA LEU A 18 -4.79 4.94 -3.56
C LEU A 18 -4.81 4.69 -2.05
N PRO A 19 -5.18 3.50 -1.60
CA PRO A 19 -5.38 3.20 -0.18
C PRO A 19 -4.08 3.28 0.63
N GLY A 20 -2.94 2.99 0.03
CA GLY A 20 -1.64 3.14 0.67
C GLY A 20 -1.25 4.59 0.93
N LEU A 21 -1.72 5.54 0.10
CA LEU A 21 -1.37 6.95 0.21
C LEU A 21 -2.24 7.70 1.21
N THR A 22 -3.57 7.49 1.18
CA THR A 22 -4.52 8.24 2.01
C THR A 22 -5.82 7.49 2.25
N ARG A 23 -6.40 7.72 3.43
CA ARG A 23 -7.72 7.19 3.82
C ARG A 23 -8.89 8.08 3.38
N LYS A 24 -8.60 9.30 2.93
CA LYS A 24 -9.64 10.27 2.58
C LYS A 24 -10.32 9.88 1.27
N ASN A 25 -11.63 9.68 1.32
CA ASN A 25 -12.46 9.46 0.12
C ASN A 25 -12.83 10.78 -0.52
N ILE A 26 -12.86 10.78 -1.85
CA ILE A 26 -13.33 11.90 -2.64
C ILE A 26 -14.83 11.71 -2.85
N LYS A 27 -15.65 12.29 -1.96
CA LYS A 27 -17.10 12.25 -2.13
C LYS A 27 -17.62 13.40 -3.01
N ASN A 28 -17.05 14.60 -2.87
CA ASN A 28 -17.67 15.85 -3.40
C ASN A 28 -16.93 16.46 -4.60
N ARG A 29 -15.71 16.02 -4.93
CA ARG A 29 -14.90 16.59 -6.02
C ARG A 29 -14.28 15.51 -6.88
N THR A 30 -15.07 14.91 -7.76
CA THR A 30 -14.63 13.81 -8.65
C THR A 30 -13.86 14.30 -9.87
N LYS A 31 -13.98 15.57 -10.26
CA LYS A 31 -13.30 16.12 -11.44
C LYS A 31 -11.79 16.17 -11.23
N THR A 32 -11.02 15.84 -12.27
CA THR A 32 -9.56 15.95 -12.26
C THR A 32 -9.13 17.39 -11.95
N PRO A 33 -8.03 17.59 -11.22
CA PRO A 33 -7.55 18.92 -10.88
C PRO A 33 -6.91 19.63 -12.08
N GLY A 34 -6.97 20.97 -12.07
CA GLY A 34 -6.34 21.84 -13.08
C GLY A 34 -7.35 22.40 -14.09
N GLN A 35 -6.93 23.42 -14.83
CA GLN A 35 -7.74 24.11 -15.83
C GLN A 35 -8.25 23.18 -16.93
N HIS A 36 -7.43 22.21 -17.34
CA HIS A 36 -7.74 21.27 -18.41
C HIS A 36 -8.40 19.95 -17.92
N GLY A 37 -8.81 19.86 -16.66
CA GLY A 37 -9.39 18.64 -16.11
C GLY A 37 -10.61 18.12 -16.86
N LYS A 38 -11.48 19.01 -17.36
CA LYS A 38 -12.64 18.66 -18.18
C LYS A 38 -12.22 18.20 -19.60
N VAL A 39 -11.24 18.88 -20.17
CA VAL A 39 -10.73 18.60 -21.54
C VAL A 39 -10.00 17.26 -21.60
N VAL A 40 -9.25 16.92 -20.54
CA VAL A 40 -8.54 15.64 -20.45
C VAL A 40 -9.53 14.48 -20.45
N LEU A 41 -10.66 14.59 -19.75
CA LEU A 41 -11.73 13.58 -19.76
C LEU A 41 -12.42 13.47 -21.12
N ALA A 42 -12.63 14.61 -21.82
CA ALA A 42 -13.24 14.61 -23.15
C ALA A 42 -12.30 14.06 -24.23
N ARG A 43 -11.00 14.37 -24.17
CA ARG A 43 -9.98 13.83 -25.08
C ARG A 43 -9.75 12.32 -24.89
N ALA A 44 -9.83 11.83 -23.65
CA ALA A 44 -9.70 10.39 -23.37
C ALA A 44 -10.76 9.54 -24.10
N LYS A 45 -11.88 10.13 -24.52
CA LYS A 45 -12.91 9.45 -25.30
C LYS A 45 -12.67 9.48 -26.83
N ARG A 46 -11.71 10.27 -27.32
CA ARG A 46 -11.56 10.57 -28.77
C ARG A 46 -10.29 10.04 -29.43
N SER A 47 -9.27 9.57 -28.73
CA SER A 47 -8.01 9.15 -29.37
C SER A 47 -7.57 7.76 -28.92
N SER A 48 -7.47 6.83 -29.86
CA SER A 48 -7.03 5.44 -29.60
C SER A 48 -5.51 5.26 -29.58
N LEU A 49 -4.75 5.99 -30.36
CA LEU A 49 -3.30 5.79 -30.53
C LEU A 49 -2.39 6.44 -29.47
N SER A 50 -2.85 7.50 -28.81
CA SER A 50 -2.08 8.13 -27.72
C SER A 50 -2.42 7.56 -26.33
N ASP A 51 -3.38 6.65 -26.23
CA ASP A 51 -3.90 6.15 -24.96
C ASP A 51 -2.99 5.11 -24.32
N ASP A 52 -2.30 4.27 -25.07
CA ASP A 52 -1.40 3.23 -24.54
C ASP A 52 -0.27 3.80 -23.69
N TYR A 53 0.41 4.84 -24.17
CA TYR A 53 1.46 5.48 -23.40
C TYR A 53 0.91 6.15 -22.13
N ARG A 54 -0.22 6.81 -22.28
CA ARG A 54 -0.89 7.49 -21.17
C ARG A 54 -1.35 6.51 -20.11
N GLU A 55 -1.95 5.38 -20.50
CA GLU A 55 -2.38 4.33 -19.57
C GLU A 55 -1.20 3.75 -18.81
N ARG A 56 -0.14 3.38 -19.51
CA ARG A 56 1.11 2.89 -18.89
C ARG A 56 1.72 3.90 -17.94
N LEU A 57 1.71 5.18 -18.29
CA LEU A 57 2.17 6.26 -17.42
C LEU A 57 1.30 6.39 -16.17
N LEU A 58 -0.02 6.31 -16.30
CA LEU A 58 -0.96 6.37 -15.19
C LEU A 58 -0.76 5.19 -14.23
N GLU A 59 -0.61 3.97 -14.75
CA GLU A 59 -0.35 2.79 -13.96
C GLU A 59 0.99 2.88 -13.19
N LYS A 60 2.05 3.33 -13.86
CA LYS A 60 3.32 3.61 -13.19
C LYS A 60 3.17 4.65 -12.07
N GLN A 61 2.43 5.73 -12.31
CA GLN A 61 2.19 6.75 -11.30
C GLN A 61 1.31 6.23 -10.15
N LYS A 62 0.33 5.37 -10.40
CA LYS A 62 -0.45 4.70 -9.35
C LYS A 62 0.46 3.91 -8.43
N LEU A 63 1.35 3.07 -8.98
CA LEU A 63 2.36 2.35 -8.19
C LEU A 63 3.19 3.29 -7.34
N ARG A 64 3.82 4.26 -7.98
CA ARG A 64 4.71 5.20 -7.31
C ARG A 64 4.06 5.90 -6.12
N PHE A 65 2.86 6.41 -6.31
CA PHE A 65 2.16 7.15 -5.26
C PHE A 65 1.52 6.25 -4.21
N ASN A 66 1.03 5.07 -4.59
CA ASN A 66 0.45 4.14 -3.63
C ASN A 66 1.50 3.61 -2.64
N TYR A 67 2.67 3.19 -3.14
CA TYR A 67 3.79 2.73 -2.31
C TYR A 67 4.66 3.87 -1.78
N GLY A 68 4.42 5.11 -2.23
CA GLY A 68 5.15 6.29 -1.80
C GLY A 68 6.65 6.23 -2.11
N VAL A 69 7.04 5.56 -3.18
CA VAL A 69 8.43 5.48 -3.66
C VAL A 69 8.76 6.62 -4.62
N THR A 70 10.04 6.99 -4.70
CA THR A 70 10.51 7.95 -5.70
C THR A 70 10.69 7.27 -7.05
N GLU A 71 10.76 8.05 -8.13
CA GLU A 71 11.00 7.51 -9.48
C GLU A 71 12.32 6.73 -9.54
N LYS A 72 13.40 7.28 -8.98
CA LYS A 72 14.70 6.60 -8.93
C LYS A 72 14.64 5.25 -8.21
N GLN A 73 13.93 5.19 -7.08
CA GLN A 73 13.73 3.92 -6.35
C GLN A 73 12.91 2.92 -7.16
N LEU A 74 11.83 3.37 -7.81
CA LEU A 74 11.00 2.49 -8.63
C LEU A 74 11.80 1.89 -9.80
N VAL A 75 12.62 2.71 -10.47
CA VAL A 75 13.52 2.24 -11.53
C VAL A 75 14.56 1.26 -10.99
N SER A 76 15.11 1.49 -9.79
CA SER A 76 16.04 0.56 -9.14
C SER A 76 15.39 -0.79 -8.87
N TYR A 77 14.18 -0.82 -8.30
CA TYR A 77 13.42 -2.05 -8.06
C TYR A 77 13.04 -2.76 -9.36
N TYR A 78 12.70 -2.01 -10.41
CA TYR A 78 12.45 -2.60 -11.73
C TYR A 78 13.70 -3.27 -12.30
N LYS A 79 14.87 -2.64 -12.22
CA LYS A 79 16.14 -3.24 -12.65
C LYS A 79 16.47 -4.50 -11.85
N GLU A 80 16.21 -4.49 -10.55
CA GLU A 80 16.37 -5.67 -9.69
C GLU A 80 15.41 -6.79 -10.09
N ALA A 81 14.12 -6.48 -10.28
CA ALA A 81 13.12 -7.44 -10.72
C ALA A 81 13.46 -8.05 -12.10
N LYS A 82 14.01 -7.24 -13.03
CA LYS A 82 14.44 -7.71 -14.35
C LYS A 82 15.61 -8.71 -14.30
N ARG A 83 16.47 -8.61 -13.27
CA ARG A 83 17.59 -9.56 -13.10
C ARG A 83 17.16 -10.91 -12.55
N ARG A 84 15.98 -10.99 -11.91
CA ARG A 84 15.45 -12.22 -11.35
C ARG A 84 14.70 -13.03 -12.42
N ASN A 85 14.75 -14.35 -12.33
CA ASN A 85 14.00 -15.24 -13.21
C ASN A 85 12.50 -15.17 -12.90
N GLY A 86 11.67 -14.89 -13.90
CA GLY A 86 10.21 -14.82 -13.75
C GLY A 86 9.58 -13.61 -14.40
N ALA A 87 8.26 -13.43 -14.21
CA ALA A 87 7.53 -12.29 -14.73
C ALA A 87 7.92 -11.01 -13.98
N THR A 88 8.64 -10.09 -14.64
CA THR A 88 9.19 -8.86 -14.06
C THR A 88 8.15 -8.03 -13.29
N GLY A 89 6.91 -7.94 -13.80
CA GLY A 89 5.83 -7.20 -13.12
C GLY A 89 5.43 -7.83 -11.79
N SER A 90 5.36 -9.17 -11.72
CA SER A 90 5.05 -9.88 -10.48
C SER A 90 6.17 -9.74 -9.45
N LEU A 91 7.43 -9.87 -9.89
CA LEU A 91 8.61 -9.71 -9.05
C LEU A 91 8.76 -8.28 -8.53
N LEU A 92 8.44 -7.27 -9.34
CA LEU A 92 8.43 -5.87 -8.91
C LEU A 92 7.41 -5.65 -7.78
N LEU A 93 6.22 -6.22 -7.92
CA LEU A 93 5.19 -6.12 -6.88
C LEU A 93 5.58 -6.87 -5.60
N GLU A 94 6.22 -8.04 -5.74
CA GLU A 94 6.77 -8.79 -4.61
C GLU A 94 7.79 -7.95 -3.83
N ILE A 95 8.75 -7.33 -4.52
CA ILE A 95 9.76 -6.46 -3.90
C ILE A 95 9.09 -5.28 -3.17
N LEU A 96 8.08 -4.66 -3.78
CA LEU A 96 7.39 -3.52 -3.18
C LEU A 96 6.54 -3.90 -1.96
N GLU A 97 5.89 -5.06 -1.97
CA GLU A 97 5.08 -5.55 -0.83
C GLU A 97 5.94 -6.14 0.29
N ALA A 98 7.14 -6.65 -0.02
CA ALA A 98 8.08 -7.15 0.98
C ALA A 98 8.76 -6.06 1.82
N ARG A 99 8.55 -4.79 1.50
CA ARG A 99 9.09 -3.66 2.27
C ARG A 99 8.41 -3.55 3.63
N LEU A 100 9.17 -3.25 4.67
CA LEU A 100 8.66 -3.13 6.03
C LEU A 100 7.52 -2.10 6.16
N ASP A 101 7.59 -0.97 5.45
CA ASP A 101 6.52 0.04 5.45
C ASP A 101 5.20 -0.52 4.89
N CYS A 102 5.27 -1.39 3.87
CA CYS A 102 4.11 -2.07 3.31
C CYS A 102 3.61 -3.16 4.24
N VAL A 103 4.49 -3.97 4.81
CA VAL A 103 4.12 -5.05 5.75
C VAL A 103 3.41 -4.47 6.98
N VAL A 104 3.96 -3.44 7.62
CA VAL A 104 3.36 -2.74 8.77
C VAL A 104 1.98 -2.17 8.42
N TYR A 105 1.82 -1.61 7.22
CA TYR A 105 0.52 -1.15 6.72
C TYR A 105 -0.47 -2.31 6.51
N ARG A 106 -0.02 -3.44 5.91
CA ARG A 106 -0.85 -4.63 5.65
C ARG A 106 -1.29 -5.33 6.93
N LEU A 107 -0.41 -5.44 7.91
CA LEU A 107 -0.76 -5.95 9.24
C LEU A 107 -1.84 -5.11 9.93
N GLY A 108 -1.92 -3.82 9.61
CA GLY A 108 -2.91 -2.90 10.19
C GLY A 108 -2.36 -2.05 11.34
N PHE A 109 -1.05 -2.10 11.59
CA PHE A 109 -0.39 -1.28 12.62
C PHE A 109 -0.36 0.20 12.23
N ALA A 110 -0.52 0.48 10.94
CA ALA A 110 -0.62 1.85 10.44
C ALA A 110 -1.80 2.01 9.48
N SER A 111 -2.33 3.21 9.43
CA SER A 111 -3.47 3.54 8.60
C SER A 111 -3.16 3.79 7.13
N THR A 112 -1.92 4.12 6.82
CA THR A 112 -1.38 4.42 5.48
C THR A 112 0.10 4.12 5.44
N ILE A 113 0.69 3.94 4.25
CA ILE A 113 2.14 3.73 4.10
C ILE A 113 2.97 4.91 4.65
N PRO A 114 2.62 6.19 4.41
CA PRO A 114 3.30 7.30 5.08
C PRO A 114 3.23 7.28 6.61
N ALA A 115 2.12 6.79 7.21
CA ALA A 115 2.02 6.61 8.64
C ALA A 115 2.89 5.44 9.14
N ALA A 116 2.92 4.33 8.38
CA ALA A 116 3.81 3.20 8.66
C ALA A 116 5.28 3.64 8.72
N ARG A 117 5.72 4.45 7.75
CA ARG A 117 7.07 5.02 7.75
C ARG A 117 7.38 5.84 8.98
N GLN A 118 6.42 6.63 9.43
CA GLN A 118 6.59 7.43 10.65
C GLN A 118 6.74 6.53 11.88
N ILE A 119 5.92 5.50 12.00
CA ILE A 119 5.98 4.52 13.10
C ILE A 119 7.33 3.80 13.10
N ILE A 120 7.82 3.36 11.94
CA ILE A 120 9.12 2.69 11.81
C ILE A 120 10.27 3.65 12.18
N ASN A 121 10.31 4.85 11.59
CA ASN A 121 11.38 5.81 11.84
C ASN A 121 11.44 6.28 13.31
N HIS A 122 10.29 6.24 14.01
CA HIS A 122 10.24 6.56 15.45
C HIS A 122 10.60 5.35 16.33
N GLY A 123 10.96 4.21 15.73
CA GLY A 123 11.43 3.04 16.46
C GLY A 123 10.35 2.34 17.30
N HIS A 124 9.12 2.27 16.78
CA HIS A 124 8.02 1.55 17.43
C HIS A 124 7.93 0.08 17.02
N VAL A 125 8.68 -0.34 16.00
CA VAL A 125 8.62 -1.67 15.39
C VAL A 125 9.94 -2.42 15.57
N LEU A 126 9.84 -3.70 15.88
CA LEU A 126 10.96 -4.64 15.94
C LEU A 126 10.80 -5.67 14.81
N VAL A 127 11.89 -6.11 14.24
CA VAL A 127 11.96 -7.27 13.32
C VAL A 127 12.91 -8.29 13.94
N ASN A 128 12.42 -9.51 14.19
CA ASN A 128 13.17 -10.55 14.87
C ASN A 128 13.79 -10.06 16.20
N ASN A 129 12.99 -9.34 17.00
CA ASN A 129 13.39 -8.71 18.28
C ASN A 129 14.48 -7.61 18.16
N ARG A 130 14.83 -7.18 16.95
CA ARG A 130 15.78 -6.09 16.73
C ARG A 130 15.07 -4.83 16.29
N LEU A 131 15.50 -3.69 16.82
CA LEU A 131 14.96 -2.41 16.41
C LEU A 131 15.35 -2.09 14.97
N VAL A 132 14.35 -1.81 14.12
CA VAL A 132 14.56 -1.40 12.73
C VAL A 132 13.88 -0.05 12.50
N ASP A 133 14.65 0.97 12.14
CA ASP A 133 14.18 2.33 11.84
C ASP A 133 14.11 2.64 10.34
N ILE A 134 14.57 1.70 9.51
CA ILE A 134 14.61 1.84 8.05
C ILE A 134 13.33 1.30 7.42
N ALA A 135 12.45 2.19 6.96
CA ALA A 135 11.16 1.84 6.35
C ALA A 135 11.28 1.02 5.04
N SER A 136 12.43 1.10 4.35
CA SER A 136 12.71 0.33 3.13
C SER A 136 13.34 -1.05 3.41
N PHE A 137 13.48 -1.45 4.66
CA PHE A 137 13.93 -2.79 5.01
C PHE A 137 13.10 -3.84 4.30
N VAL A 138 13.73 -4.85 3.72
CA VAL A 138 13.05 -5.92 2.97
C VAL A 138 12.85 -7.10 3.88
N CYS A 139 11.60 -7.41 4.18
CA CYS A 139 11.22 -8.57 4.99
C CYS A 139 11.38 -9.85 4.16
N ARG A 140 11.81 -10.90 4.81
CA ARG A 140 12.00 -12.24 4.24
C ARG A 140 11.01 -13.23 4.85
N LYS A 141 10.83 -14.36 4.20
CA LYS A 141 10.04 -15.46 4.75
C LYS A 141 10.56 -15.87 6.14
N GLY A 142 9.66 -15.94 7.12
CA GLY A 142 9.95 -16.26 8.51
C GLY A 142 10.28 -15.06 9.39
N ASP A 143 10.35 -13.84 8.83
CA ASP A 143 10.55 -12.65 9.66
C ASP A 143 9.33 -12.37 10.54
N VAL A 144 9.59 -12.14 11.81
CA VAL A 144 8.59 -11.80 12.84
C VAL A 144 8.64 -10.31 13.11
N ILE A 145 7.52 -9.65 12.90
CA ILE A 145 7.35 -8.21 13.11
C ILE A 145 6.57 -8.00 14.41
N SER A 146 7.19 -7.41 15.40
CA SER A 146 6.59 -7.14 16.70
C SER A 146 6.61 -5.65 17.04
N VAL A 147 5.82 -5.29 18.04
CA VAL A 147 5.75 -3.92 18.56
C VAL A 147 6.76 -3.77 19.70
N ARG A 148 7.49 -2.66 19.70
CA ARG A 148 8.42 -2.35 20.79
C ARG A 148 7.69 -2.27 22.12
N ASP A 149 8.27 -2.89 23.15
CA ASP A 149 7.72 -2.93 24.51
C ASP A 149 7.87 -1.59 25.25
N LYS A 150 7.11 -0.60 24.78
CA LYS A 150 6.91 0.70 25.42
C LYS A 150 5.41 1.00 25.46
N ALA A 151 4.87 1.42 26.59
CA ALA A 151 3.44 1.71 26.75
C ALA A 151 2.88 2.64 25.65
N LYS A 152 3.63 3.70 25.30
CA LYS A 152 3.26 4.62 24.22
C LYS A 152 3.22 3.94 22.83
N SER A 153 4.16 3.01 22.56
CA SER A 153 4.21 2.28 21.26
C SER A 153 3.06 1.30 21.14
N ARG A 154 2.79 0.53 22.19
CA ARG A 154 1.69 -0.43 22.25
C ARG A 154 0.35 0.28 22.05
N LYS A 155 0.05 1.30 22.86
CA LYS A 155 -1.20 2.07 22.76
C LYS A 155 -1.43 2.64 21.35
N LEU A 156 -0.40 3.27 20.75
CA LEU A 156 -0.49 3.84 19.40
C LEU A 156 -0.86 2.79 18.35
N ILE A 157 -0.26 1.60 18.44
CA ILE A 157 -0.47 0.53 17.45
C ILE A 157 -1.79 -0.19 17.72
N GLU A 158 -2.18 -0.40 18.97
CA GLU A 158 -3.49 -0.94 19.37
C GLU A 158 -4.62 -0.07 18.85
N ASP A 159 -4.58 1.24 19.06
CA ASP A 159 -5.58 2.19 18.56
C ASP A 159 -5.72 2.09 17.02
N ASN A 160 -4.59 2.06 16.32
CA ASN A 160 -4.59 1.92 14.86
C ASN A 160 -5.18 0.56 14.43
N PHE A 161 -4.80 -0.50 15.10
CA PHE A 161 -5.21 -1.87 14.80
C PHE A 161 -6.71 -2.05 15.02
N GLN A 162 -7.26 -1.58 16.14
CA GLN A 162 -8.70 -1.62 16.43
C GLN A 162 -9.52 -0.90 15.36
N VAL A 163 -9.10 0.30 14.97
CA VAL A 163 -9.75 1.06 13.88
C VAL A 163 -9.70 0.29 12.55
N GLN A 164 -8.63 -0.45 12.27
CA GLN A 164 -8.54 -1.26 11.05
C GLN A 164 -9.39 -2.52 11.14
N GLN A 165 -9.46 -3.18 12.29
CA GLN A 165 -10.31 -4.35 12.52
C GLN A 165 -11.80 -4.01 12.36
N GLN A 166 -12.25 -2.90 12.96
CA GLN A 166 -13.63 -2.43 12.78
C GLN A 166 -13.97 -2.22 11.30
N LYS A 167 -13.05 -1.63 10.52
CA LYS A 167 -13.25 -1.45 9.08
C LYS A 167 -13.31 -2.78 8.33
N ARG A 168 -12.42 -3.73 8.65
CA ARG A 168 -12.41 -5.06 8.06
C ARG A 168 -13.77 -5.76 8.30
N THR A 169 -14.26 -5.71 9.53
CA THR A 169 -15.55 -6.30 9.91
C THR A 169 -16.72 -5.64 9.18
N LEU A 170 -16.75 -4.31 9.10
CA LEU A 170 -17.79 -3.58 8.36
C LEU A 170 -17.79 -3.94 6.87
N ILE A 171 -16.62 -4.07 6.27
CA ILE A 171 -16.47 -4.46 4.86
C ILE A 171 -16.93 -5.90 4.67
N GLN A 172 -16.56 -6.83 5.54
CA GLN A 172 -17.00 -8.22 5.49
C GLN A 172 -18.53 -8.33 5.60
N ARG A 173 -19.15 -7.59 6.54
CA ARG A 173 -20.62 -7.54 6.68
C ARG A 173 -21.28 -7.02 5.40
N ARG A 174 -20.71 -5.97 4.78
CA ARG A 174 -21.20 -5.43 3.50
C ARG A 174 -21.06 -6.40 2.35
N MET A 175 -19.95 -7.15 2.28
CA MET A 175 -19.72 -8.19 1.28
C MET A 175 -20.74 -9.32 1.37
N LYS A 176 -21.01 -9.81 2.58
CA LYS A 176 -22.04 -10.85 2.82
C LYS A 176 -23.43 -10.41 2.35
N ARG A 177 -23.80 -9.12 2.57
CA ARG A 177 -25.11 -8.60 2.14
C ARG A 177 -25.28 -8.50 0.61
N VAL A 178 -24.19 -8.29 -0.13
CA VAL A 178 -24.24 -8.00 -1.59
C VAL A 178 -23.75 -9.19 -2.41
N ASN A 179 -23.50 -10.36 -1.80
CA ASN A 179 -22.96 -11.57 -2.44
C ASN A 179 -21.75 -11.31 -3.37
N LEU A 180 -20.94 -10.30 -3.04
CA LEU A 180 -19.76 -9.93 -3.81
C LEU A 180 -18.59 -10.86 -3.49
N THR A 181 -17.97 -11.40 -4.53
CA THR A 181 -16.78 -12.24 -4.40
C THR A 181 -15.62 -11.49 -3.74
N LYS A 182 -14.80 -12.20 -2.95
CA LYS A 182 -13.64 -11.67 -2.19
C LYS A 182 -12.66 -10.83 -3.01
N SER A 183 -12.68 -10.96 -4.35
CA SER A 183 -11.74 -10.31 -5.27
C SER A 183 -11.83 -8.79 -5.35
N ARG A 184 -12.91 -8.17 -4.85
CA ARG A 184 -13.11 -6.71 -4.99
C ARG A 184 -12.69 -5.88 -3.78
N PHE A 185 -12.42 -6.47 -2.62
CA PHE A 185 -12.18 -5.71 -1.40
C PHE A 185 -10.81 -5.98 -0.78
N HIS A 186 -9.97 -4.98 -0.89
CA HIS A 186 -8.56 -4.92 -0.51
C HIS A 186 -8.29 -4.74 1.00
N SER A 187 -9.26 -5.00 1.85
CA SER A 187 -9.14 -4.73 3.29
C SER A 187 -8.88 -5.96 4.13
N LEU A 188 -8.86 -7.13 3.52
CA LEU A 188 -8.52 -8.37 4.21
C LEU A 188 -6.98 -8.50 4.32
N LEU A 189 -6.53 -9.20 5.34
CA LEU A 189 -5.13 -9.55 5.51
C LEU A 189 -4.68 -10.38 4.30
N PRO A 190 -3.57 -10.02 3.62
CA PRO A 190 -3.05 -10.82 2.52
C PRO A 190 -2.59 -12.20 3.01
N ALA A 191 -2.66 -13.23 2.15
CA ALA A 191 -2.35 -14.61 2.51
C ALA A 191 -0.87 -14.83 2.90
N HIS A 192 0.03 -13.94 2.47
CA HIS A 192 1.45 -14.02 2.81
C HIS A 192 1.79 -13.48 4.22
N LEU A 193 0.81 -12.93 4.95
CA LEU A 193 0.98 -12.40 6.29
C LEU A 193 0.05 -13.11 7.27
N LYS A 194 0.57 -13.41 8.45
CA LYS A 194 -0.20 -13.86 9.61
C LYS A 194 -0.09 -12.80 10.70
N ILE A 195 -1.13 -12.60 11.46
CA ILE A 195 -1.13 -11.70 12.60
C ILE A 195 -1.80 -12.37 13.78
N ASP A 196 -1.16 -12.25 14.92
CA ASP A 196 -1.75 -12.53 16.20
C ASP A 196 -2.29 -11.22 16.78
N SER A 197 -3.60 -11.18 17.01
CA SER A 197 -4.29 -9.97 17.46
C SER A 197 -4.09 -9.68 18.93
N GLU A 198 -3.74 -10.68 19.76
CA GLU A 198 -3.53 -10.50 21.19
C GLU A 198 -2.13 -9.96 21.48
N THR A 199 -1.14 -10.55 20.84
CA THR A 199 0.27 -10.18 21.05
C THR A 199 0.73 -9.04 20.15
N LEU A 200 -0.05 -8.66 19.12
CA LEU A 200 0.32 -7.71 18.06
C LEU A 200 1.62 -8.11 17.33
N VAL A 201 1.77 -9.40 17.11
CA VAL A 201 2.90 -9.97 16.37
C VAL A 201 2.44 -10.37 14.99
N GLY A 202 3.17 -9.94 13.97
CA GLY A 202 2.97 -10.32 12.57
C GLY A 202 4.09 -11.21 12.07
N GLU A 203 3.76 -12.18 11.22
CA GLU A 203 4.73 -13.08 10.60
C GLU A 203 4.63 -12.99 9.07
N PHE A 204 5.78 -12.97 8.40
CA PHE A 204 5.87 -13.00 6.95
C PHE A 204 6.04 -14.45 6.47
N LEU A 205 4.93 -15.10 6.05
CA LEU A 205 4.86 -16.54 5.79
C LEU A 205 5.48 -16.97 4.45
N SER A 206 5.23 -16.21 3.39
CA SER A 206 5.56 -16.63 2.03
C SER A 206 5.83 -15.44 1.11
N PRO A 207 6.52 -15.65 -0.03
CA PRO A 207 6.63 -14.62 -1.07
C PRO A 207 5.26 -14.15 -1.56
N VAL A 208 5.17 -12.89 -1.91
CA VAL A 208 3.91 -12.24 -2.31
C VAL A 208 3.50 -12.73 -3.69
N LYS A 209 2.33 -13.32 -3.80
CA LYS A 209 1.75 -13.68 -5.10
C LYS A 209 0.98 -12.49 -5.69
N ARG A 210 0.98 -12.35 -7.03
CA ARG A 210 0.24 -11.27 -7.70
C ARG A 210 -1.24 -11.17 -7.29
N LYS A 211 -1.87 -12.30 -6.99
CA LYS A 211 -3.27 -12.37 -6.53
C LYS A 211 -3.50 -11.68 -5.18
N ASP A 212 -2.47 -11.60 -4.35
CA ASP A 212 -2.52 -11.03 -3.00
C ASP A 212 -2.22 -9.53 -2.99
N VAL A 213 -1.73 -9.00 -4.12
CA VAL A 213 -1.42 -7.58 -4.27
C VAL A 213 -2.69 -6.78 -4.49
N LEU A 214 -2.93 -5.84 -3.59
CA LEU A 214 -4.16 -5.09 -3.49
C LEU A 214 -4.25 -3.87 -4.43
N VAL A 215 -3.23 -3.61 -5.21
CA VAL A 215 -3.23 -2.54 -6.21
C VAL A 215 -3.68 -3.13 -7.55
N ARG A 216 -4.81 -2.66 -8.04
CA ARG A 216 -5.23 -2.94 -9.42
C ARG A 216 -4.36 -2.12 -10.37
N ILE A 217 -3.57 -2.83 -11.09
CA ILE A 217 -2.71 -2.34 -12.16
C ILE A 217 -3.10 -3.08 -13.42
#